data_0fb7f9a3f196ae1d59171e07bb1b2605
#
_entry.id   0fb7f9a3f196ae1d59171e07bb1b2605
#
_cell.length_a   1.000
_cell.length_b   1.000
_cell.length_c   1.000
_cell.angle_alpha   90.00
_cell.angle_beta   90.00
_cell.angle_gamma   90.00
#
_symmetry.space_group_name_H-M   'P 1'
#
loop_
_entity.id
_entity.type
_entity.pdbx_description
1 polymer ?
#
loop_
_entity_poly.entity_id
_entity_poly.type
_entity_poly.pdbx_seq_one_letter_code
_entity_poly.pdbx_strand_id
1 'polypeptide(L)'
;KEGDGVKLATVLSGQAFIFRSLKEVLAKANELKSGDVLAGVAASSDLERIAAKEVLSQLLLSDLRNHPVVPYEEDEVTRINQDGIDETVYQRIKNWTVAELREYILSHETTEDDIHLLSKGLTSEMVAAVCKLMTNMDLVYGASKVRVPAHCNTTIGLRGTLATRLQPNHSTDNVEGITASLFEGLSYGCGDALIGLNPVNDTVSSLSEVLKRFDEVKNRFEI
;
A
#
# COMPACT_ATOMS: atom_id res chain seq x y z
N LYS A 1 -7.64 4.16 -34.16
CA LYS A 1 -6.73 4.85 -33.20
C LYS A 1 -6.07 3.72 -32.43
N GLU A 2 -4.85 3.36 -32.83
CA GLU A 2 -3.97 2.44 -32.12
C GLU A 2 -3.51 3.18 -30.87
N GLY A 3 -4.01 2.74 -29.70
CA GLY A 3 -3.50 3.17 -28.42
C GLY A 3 -2.18 2.46 -28.14
N ASP A 4 -1.25 3.12 -27.52
CA ASP A 4 -0.02 2.54 -26.98
C ASP A 4 -0.38 1.37 -26.05
N GLY A 5 -0.54 0.19 -26.64
CA GLY A 5 -1.04 -0.98 -25.96
C GLY A 5 0.07 -1.67 -25.17
N VAL A 6 0.02 -1.51 -23.84
CA VAL A 6 0.83 -2.32 -22.93
C VAL A 6 0.61 -3.81 -23.23
N LYS A 7 1.68 -4.57 -23.45
CA LYS A 7 1.57 -6.00 -23.75
C LYS A 7 1.19 -6.78 -22.47
N LEU A 8 -0.08 -7.16 -22.34
CA LEU A 8 -0.62 -7.91 -21.23
C LEU A 8 -0.81 -9.40 -21.54
N ALA A 9 0.22 -10.03 -22.12
CA ALA A 9 0.15 -11.44 -22.50
C ALA A 9 1.52 -12.11 -22.40
N THR A 10 1.53 -13.40 -22.06
CA THR A 10 2.71 -14.26 -22.04
C THR A 10 2.36 -15.68 -22.44
N VAL A 11 3.39 -16.49 -22.70
CA VAL A 11 3.26 -17.94 -22.97
C VAL A 11 4.09 -18.69 -21.95
N LEU A 12 3.45 -19.53 -21.13
CA LEU A 12 4.12 -20.39 -20.16
C LEU A 12 3.73 -21.84 -20.40
N SER A 13 4.72 -22.73 -20.39
CA SER A 13 4.51 -24.18 -20.59
C SER A 13 3.66 -24.51 -21.83
N GLY A 14 3.82 -23.71 -22.92
CA GLY A 14 3.06 -23.88 -24.16
C GLY A 14 1.62 -23.35 -24.13
N GLN A 15 1.18 -22.77 -23.02
CA GLN A 15 -0.15 -22.15 -22.85
C GLN A 15 -0.03 -20.62 -22.94
N ALA A 16 -0.88 -19.99 -23.74
CA ALA A 16 -0.98 -18.53 -23.83
C ALA A 16 -1.89 -17.99 -22.73
N PHE A 17 -1.45 -16.92 -22.06
CA PHE A 17 -2.22 -16.15 -21.08
C PHE A 17 -2.33 -14.72 -21.59
N ILE A 18 -3.57 -14.24 -21.63
CA ILE A 18 -3.92 -12.88 -22.09
C ILE A 18 -4.78 -12.25 -21.01
N PHE A 19 -4.36 -11.08 -20.50
CA PHE A 19 -5.08 -10.32 -19.49
C PHE A 19 -5.73 -9.09 -20.14
N ARG A 20 -6.93 -8.75 -19.68
CA ARG A 20 -7.76 -7.68 -20.27
C ARG A 20 -7.32 -6.28 -19.87
N SER A 21 -6.69 -6.18 -18.70
CA SER A 21 -6.27 -4.89 -18.14
C SER A 21 -5.11 -5.07 -17.14
N LEU A 22 -4.42 -3.98 -16.86
CA LEU A 22 -3.40 -3.94 -15.82
C LEU A 22 -3.99 -4.28 -14.44
N LYS A 23 -5.19 -3.84 -14.15
CA LYS A 23 -5.95 -4.22 -12.94
C LYS A 23 -6.10 -5.75 -12.80
N GLU A 24 -6.41 -6.44 -13.89
CA GLU A 24 -6.49 -7.91 -13.89
C GLU A 24 -5.13 -8.56 -13.63
N VAL A 25 -4.05 -8.06 -14.26
CA VAL A 25 -2.69 -8.53 -13.99
C VAL A 25 -2.33 -8.39 -12.52
N LEU A 26 -2.56 -7.21 -11.95
CA LEU A 26 -2.28 -6.95 -10.53
C LEU A 26 -3.10 -7.85 -9.60
N ALA A 27 -4.37 -8.08 -9.89
CA ALA A 27 -5.22 -8.95 -9.08
C ALA A 27 -4.76 -10.41 -9.15
N LYS A 28 -4.49 -10.93 -10.36
CA LYS A 28 -4.06 -12.33 -10.56
C LYS A 28 -2.64 -12.62 -10.10
N ALA A 29 -1.76 -11.61 -10.03
CA ALA A 29 -0.42 -11.73 -9.47
C ALA A 29 -0.38 -11.86 -7.94
N ASN A 30 -1.50 -11.61 -7.24
CA ASN A 30 -1.61 -11.77 -5.79
C ASN A 30 -1.40 -13.22 -5.36
N GLU A 31 -0.83 -13.40 -4.17
CA GLU A 31 -0.92 -14.68 -3.48
C GLU A 31 -2.40 -15.00 -3.18
N LEU A 32 -2.73 -16.29 -3.16
CA LEU A 32 -4.11 -16.73 -3.00
C LEU A 32 -4.69 -16.28 -1.66
N LYS A 33 -5.79 -15.52 -1.71
CA LYS A 33 -6.54 -15.04 -0.55
C LYS A 33 -8.02 -15.35 -0.72
N SER A 34 -8.68 -15.72 0.37
CA SER A 34 -10.10 -16.06 0.35
C SER A 34 -11.01 -14.93 -0.16
N GLY A 35 -10.69 -13.67 0.18
CA GLY A 35 -11.44 -12.51 -0.31
C GLY A 35 -11.35 -12.35 -1.82
N ASP A 36 -10.16 -12.51 -2.40
CA ASP A 36 -9.95 -12.42 -3.86
C ASP A 36 -10.67 -13.55 -4.60
N VAL A 37 -10.70 -14.75 -4.01
CA VAL A 37 -11.44 -15.90 -4.55
C VAL A 37 -12.96 -15.62 -4.54
N LEU A 38 -13.48 -15.14 -3.42
CA LEU A 38 -14.92 -14.80 -3.29
C LEU A 38 -15.33 -13.68 -4.23
N ALA A 39 -14.47 -12.71 -4.45
CA ALA A 39 -14.68 -11.62 -5.39
C ALA A 39 -14.51 -12.03 -6.87
N GLY A 40 -14.02 -13.25 -7.14
CA GLY A 40 -13.80 -13.75 -8.49
C GLY A 40 -12.64 -13.07 -9.23
N VAL A 41 -11.70 -12.44 -8.52
CA VAL A 41 -10.55 -11.72 -9.10
C VAL A 41 -9.23 -12.48 -8.95
N ALA A 42 -9.18 -13.53 -8.13
CA ALA A 42 -8.01 -14.37 -7.96
C ALA A 42 -7.63 -15.10 -9.26
N ALA A 43 -6.35 -15.48 -9.36
CA ALA A 43 -5.93 -16.41 -10.40
C ALA A 43 -6.62 -17.77 -10.22
N SER A 44 -7.05 -18.38 -11.33
CA SER A 44 -7.75 -19.65 -11.35
C SER A 44 -6.81 -20.85 -11.12
N SER A 45 -5.50 -20.63 -11.27
CA SER A 45 -4.46 -21.64 -11.07
C SER A 45 -3.12 -20.97 -10.71
N ASP A 46 -2.21 -21.78 -10.16
CA ASP A 46 -0.83 -21.31 -9.90
C ASP A 46 -0.12 -20.89 -11.19
N LEU A 47 -0.39 -21.60 -12.30
CA LEU A 47 0.21 -21.27 -13.59
C LEU A 47 -0.28 -19.90 -14.09
N GLU A 48 -1.58 -19.60 -13.94
CA GLU A 48 -2.12 -18.27 -14.28
C GLU A 48 -1.52 -17.17 -13.38
N ARG A 49 -1.32 -17.45 -12.08
CA ARG A 49 -0.67 -16.50 -11.16
C ARG A 49 0.77 -16.23 -11.58
N ILE A 50 1.53 -17.26 -11.95
CA ILE A 50 2.89 -17.12 -12.44
C ILE A 50 2.92 -16.34 -13.76
N ALA A 51 1.97 -16.60 -14.66
CA ALA A 51 1.83 -15.84 -15.90
C ALA A 51 1.54 -14.36 -15.66
N ALA A 52 0.68 -14.05 -14.68
CA ALA A 52 0.40 -12.67 -14.28
C ALA A 52 1.64 -11.99 -13.67
N LYS A 53 2.41 -12.70 -12.84
CA LYS A 53 3.69 -12.18 -12.29
C LYS A 53 4.74 -11.97 -13.40
N GLU A 54 4.79 -12.84 -14.38
CA GLU A 54 5.69 -12.68 -15.55
C GLU A 54 5.34 -11.43 -16.36
N VAL A 55 4.06 -11.23 -16.67
CA VAL A 55 3.61 -10.00 -17.35
C VAL A 55 3.90 -8.78 -16.47
N LEU A 56 3.58 -8.82 -15.18
CA LEU A 56 3.82 -7.72 -14.24
C LEU A 56 5.30 -7.34 -14.18
N SER A 57 6.19 -8.32 -14.23
CA SER A 57 7.65 -8.11 -14.19
C SER A 57 8.17 -7.25 -15.32
N GLN A 58 7.52 -7.32 -16.49
CA GLN A 58 7.90 -6.62 -17.73
C GLN A 58 7.25 -5.23 -17.87
N LEU A 59 6.26 -4.90 -17.05
CA LEU A 59 5.61 -3.60 -17.10
C LEU A 59 6.55 -2.49 -16.65
N LEU A 60 6.47 -1.35 -17.32
CA LEU A 60 7.21 -0.16 -16.93
C LEU A 60 6.51 0.53 -15.74
N LEU A 61 7.26 1.23 -14.92
CA LEU A 61 6.70 2.06 -13.86
C LEU A 61 5.78 3.16 -14.43
N SER A 62 6.09 3.63 -15.65
CA SER A 62 5.20 4.54 -16.38
C SER A 62 3.86 3.91 -16.77
N ASP A 63 3.81 2.61 -17.05
CA ASP A 63 2.54 1.93 -17.36
C ASP A 63 1.63 1.91 -16.14
N LEU A 64 2.19 1.65 -14.96
CA LEU A 64 1.47 1.66 -13.68
C LEU A 64 0.94 3.06 -13.35
N ARG A 65 1.74 4.11 -13.58
CA ARG A 65 1.30 5.49 -13.34
C ARG A 65 0.21 5.93 -14.29
N ASN A 66 0.32 5.57 -15.57
CA ASN A 66 -0.61 6.01 -16.60
C ASN A 66 -1.94 5.25 -16.60
N HIS A 67 -1.97 4.06 -15.96
CA HIS A 67 -3.15 3.20 -15.88
C HIS A 67 -3.43 2.78 -14.44
N PRO A 68 -3.74 3.72 -13.54
CA PRO A 68 -4.02 3.42 -12.14
C PRO A 68 -5.25 2.49 -12.02
N VAL A 69 -5.29 1.68 -10.96
CA VAL A 69 -6.38 0.72 -10.71
C VAL A 69 -7.72 1.41 -10.52
N VAL A 70 -7.71 2.60 -9.89
CA VAL A 70 -8.85 3.51 -9.83
C VAL A 70 -8.44 4.78 -10.58
N PRO A 71 -9.26 5.26 -11.54
CA PRO A 71 -8.91 6.44 -12.33
C PRO A 71 -8.65 7.68 -11.48
N TYR A 72 -7.69 8.50 -11.89
CA TYR A 72 -7.32 9.75 -11.22
C TYR A 72 -8.51 10.67 -10.98
N GLU A 73 -9.45 10.74 -11.94
CA GLU A 73 -10.62 11.61 -11.88
C GLU A 73 -11.69 11.12 -10.89
N GLU A 74 -11.64 9.84 -10.53
CA GLU A 74 -12.67 9.19 -9.71
C GLU A 74 -12.26 9.06 -8.24
N ASP A 75 -10.96 9.15 -7.92
CA ASP A 75 -10.45 8.83 -6.59
C ASP A 75 -9.44 9.83 -6.05
N GLU A 76 -9.77 10.45 -4.90
CA GLU A 76 -8.91 11.42 -4.22
C GLU A 76 -7.59 10.80 -3.74
N VAL A 77 -7.60 9.53 -3.31
CA VAL A 77 -6.37 8.84 -2.87
C VAL A 77 -5.43 8.66 -4.04
N THR A 78 -5.95 8.29 -5.22
CA THR A 78 -5.14 8.20 -6.45
C THR A 78 -4.56 9.57 -6.81
N ARG A 79 -5.35 10.67 -6.70
CA ARG A 79 -4.85 12.04 -6.92
C ARG A 79 -3.71 12.38 -5.99
N ILE A 80 -3.89 12.22 -4.69
CA ILE A 80 -2.87 12.52 -3.68
C ILE A 80 -1.59 11.72 -3.93
N ASN A 81 -1.70 10.43 -4.24
CA ASN A 81 -0.56 9.58 -4.54
C ASN A 81 0.18 10.02 -5.81
N GLN A 82 -0.53 10.42 -6.84
CA GLN A 82 0.07 10.84 -8.11
C GLN A 82 0.66 12.25 -8.05
N ASP A 83 -0.03 13.18 -7.39
CA ASP A 83 0.40 14.58 -7.28
C ASP A 83 1.55 14.73 -6.26
N GLY A 84 1.65 13.83 -5.29
CA GLY A 84 2.69 13.82 -4.27
C GLY A 84 4.07 13.33 -4.73
N ILE A 85 4.20 12.84 -5.98
CA ILE A 85 5.46 12.32 -6.50
C ILE A 85 6.47 13.44 -6.76
N ASP A 86 7.74 13.23 -6.38
CA ASP A 86 8.86 14.02 -6.89
C ASP A 86 9.10 13.66 -8.36
N GLU A 87 8.69 14.55 -9.25
CA GLU A 87 8.80 14.34 -10.69
C GLU A 87 10.25 14.18 -11.16
N THR A 88 11.21 14.83 -10.49
CA THR A 88 12.63 14.71 -10.83
C THR A 88 13.15 13.30 -10.57
N VAL A 89 12.74 12.69 -9.48
CA VAL A 89 13.07 11.30 -9.16
C VAL A 89 12.34 10.35 -10.10
N TYR A 90 11.03 10.56 -10.32
CA TYR A 90 10.24 9.74 -11.22
C TYR A 90 10.81 9.67 -12.64
N GLN A 91 11.23 10.80 -13.22
CA GLN A 91 11.80 10.83 -14.57
C GLN A 91 13.03 9.94 -14.75
N ARG A 92 13.76 9.65 -13.68
CA ARG A 92 14.94 8.76 -13.71
C ARG A 92 14.54 7.28 -13.74
N ILE A 93 13.37 6.94 -13.21
CA ILE A 93 12.95 5.54 -13.01
C ILE A 93 11.74 5.14 -13.84
N LYS A 94 11.03 6.06 -14.49
CA LYS A 94 9.78 5.78 -15.21
C LYS A 94 9.87 4.69 -16.26
N ASN A 95 11.06 4.50 -16.83
CA ASN A 95 11.34 3.48 -17.85
C ASN A 95 11.87 2.17 -17.22
N TRP A 96 11.99 2.08 -15.90
CA TRP A 96 12.32 0.82 -15.26
C TRP A 96 11.12 -0.11 -15.33
N THR A 97 11.41 -1.39 -15.51
CA THR A 97 10.43 -2.45 -15.31
C THR A 97 10.22 -2.70 -13.82
N VAL A 98 9.09 -3.33 -13.48
CA VAL A 98 8.85 -3.77 -12.09
C VAL A 98 9.92 -4.75 -11.62
N ALA A 99 10.46 -5.58 -12.53
CA ALA A 99 11.59 -6.48 -12.25
C ALA A 99 12.86 -5.70 -11.91
N GLU A 100 13.21 -4.67 -12.68
CA GLU A 100 14.38 -3.83 -12.41
C GLU A 100 14.25 -3.09 -11.08
N LEU A 101 13.07 -2.61 -10.74
CA LEU A 101 12.79 -2.03 -9.42
C LEU A 101 13.04 -3.05 -8.30
N ARG A 102 12.57 -4.30 -8.48
CA ARG A 102 12.82 -5.39 -7.52
C ARG A 102 14.31 -5.65 -7.34
N GLU A 103 15.06 -5.81 -8.44
CA GLU A 103 16.51 -6.06 -8.41
C GLU A 103 17.26 -4.91 -7.74
N TYR A 104 16.86 -3.67 -8.01
CA TYR A 104 17.44 -2.49 -7.34
C TYR A 104 17.20 -2.53 -5.82
N ILE A 105 15.96 -2.77 -5.37
CA ILE A 105 15.65 -2.84 -3.93
C ILE A 105 16.43 -3.96 -3.24
N LEU A 106 16.61 -5.11 -3.90
CA LEU A 106 17.28 -6.28 -3.35
C LEU A 106 18.81 -6.26 -3.51
N SER A 107 19.37 -5.34 -4.26
CA SER A 107 20.81 -5.21 -4.42
C SER A 107 21.50 -4.90 -3.08
N HIS A 108 22.60 -5.57 -2.79
CA HIS A 108 23.43 -5.27 -1.60
C HIS A 108 24.07 -3.88 -1.63
N GLU A 109 24.21 -3.30 -2.82
CA GLU A 109 24.77 -1.97 -3.03
C GLU A 109 23.77 -0.86 -2.73
N THR A 110 22.47 -1.16 -2.77
CA THR A 110 21.40 -0.19 -2.50
C THR A 110 21.27 0.05 -1.01
N THR A 111 21.48 1.28 -0.59
CA THR A 111 21.45 1.73 0.80
C THR A 111 20.04 2.17 1.26
N GLU A 112 19.89 2.45 2.56
CA GLU A 112 18.66 3.05 3.12
C GLU A 112 18.40 4.45 2.52
N ASP A 113 19.44 5.24 2.28
CA ASP A 113 19.29 6.58 1.69
C ASP A 113 18.88 6.52 0.21
N ASP A 114 19.37 5.53 -0.52
CA ASP A 114 18.94 5.27 -1.90
C ASP A 114 17.46 4.90 -1.95
N ILE A 115 16.99 4.04 -1.05
CA ILE A 115 15.57 3.67 -0.95
C ILE A 115 14.73 4.89 -0.55
N HIS A 116 15.20 5.70 0.39
CA HIS A 116 14.49 6.91 0.79
C HIS A 116 14.37 7.91 -0.37
N LEU A 117 15.43 8.09 -1.16
CA LEU A 117 15.38 8.96 -2.34
C LEU A 117 14.43 8.38 -3.40
N LEU A 118 14.56 7.08 -3.70
CA LEU A 118 13.74 6.37 -4.69
C LEU A 118 12.26 6.46 -4.34
N SER A 119 11.90 6.31 -3.07
CA SER A 119 10.50 6.30 -2.62
C SER A 119 9.74 7.58 -2.97
N LYS A 120 10.41 8.71 -3.11
CA LYS A 120 9.80 9.98 -3.49
C LYS A 120 9.26 9.99 -4.93
N GLY A 121 9.76 9.12 -5.79
CA GLY A 121 9.33 8.98 -7.19
C GLY A 121 8.37 7.81 -7.43
N LEU A 122 7.95 7.07 -6.39
CA LEU A 122 7.10 5.90 -6.51
C LEU A 122 5.67 6.18 -6.04
N THR A 123 4.69 5.70 -6.81
CA THR A 123 3.30 5.61 -6.32
C THR A 123 3.14 4.37 -5.42
N SER A 124 2.11 4.38 -4.59
CA SER A 124 1.74 3.20 -3.79
C SER A 124 1.45 1.96 -4.64
N GLU A 125 0.92 2.13 -5.85
CA GLU A 125 0.69 1.04 -6.79
C GLU A 125 1.99 0.43 -7.34
N MET A 126 3.02 1.23 -7.61
CA MET A 126 4.33 0.72 -8.01
C MET A 126 4.96 -0.11 -6.90
N VAL A 127 4.83 0.35 -5.63
CA VAL A 127 5.29 -0.41 -4.46
C VAL A 127 4.49 -1.70 -4.30
N ALA A 128 3.17 -1.65 -4.44
CA ALA A 128 2.33 -2.85 -4.41
C ALA A 128 2.68 -3.84 -5.53
N ALA A 129 2.98 -3.35 -6.73
CA ALA A 129 3.38 -4.18 -7.87
C ALA A 129 4.68 -4.92 -7.61
N VAL A 130 5.73 -4.24 -7.16
CA VAL A 130 7.03 -4.87 -6.89
C VAL A 130 6.94 -5.90 -5.76
N CYS A 131 6.15 -5.63 -4.71
CA CYS A 131 5.92 -6.57 -3.62
C CYS A 131 5.29 -7.89 -4.08
N LYS A 132 4.47 -7.90 -5.15
CA LYS A 132 3.87 -9.11 -5.71
C LYS A 132 4.90 -10.03 -6.38
N LEU A 133 6.07 -9.51 -6.77
CA LEU A 133 7.17 -10.27 -7.34
C LEU A 133 8.15 -10.80 -6.27
N MET A 134 8.02 -10.36 -5.03
CA MET A 134 8.92 -10.68 -3.93
C MET A 134 8.48 -11.91 -3.16
N THR A 135 9.45 -12.73 -2.76
CA THR A 135 9.24 -13.77 -1.74
C THR A 135 9.16 -13.14 -0.35
N ASN A 136 8.73 -13.92 0.65
CA ASN A 136 8.71 -13.42 2.05
C ASN A 136 10.09 -12.94 2.52
N MET A 137 11.16 -13.64 2.12
CA MET A 137 12.52 -13.24 2.49
C MET A 137 12.98 -11.98 1.74
N ASP A 138 12.58 -11.82 0.47
CA ASP A 138 12.82 -10.59 -0.27
C ASP A 138 12.13 -9.39 0.40
N LEU A 139 10.86 -9.57 0.84
CA LEU A 139 10.11 -8.54 1.57
C LEU A 139 10.78 -8.15 2.88
N VAL A 140 11.24 -9.14 3.68
CA VAL A 140 11.97 -8.89 4.92
C VAL A 140 13.27 -8.12 4.64
N TYR A 141 14.04 -8.56 3.65
CA TYR A 141 15.29 -7.91 3.29
C TYR A 141 15.07 -6.50 2.72
N GLY A 142 14.12 -6.31 1.80
CA GLY A 142 13.75 -4.99 1.30
C GLY A 142 13.28 -4.05 2.40
N ALA A 143 12.40 -4.54 3.29
CA ALA A 143 11.88 -3.76 4.42
C ALA A 143 12.99 -3.35 5.41
N SER A 144 14.05 -4.14 5.56
CA SER A 144 15.18 -3.79 6.43
C SER A 144 15.92 -2.51 6.00
N LYS A 145 15.77 -2.10 4.74
CA LYS A 145 16.36 -0.88 4.16
C LYS A 145 15.38 0.31 4.17
N VAL A 146 14.11 0.07 4.49
CA VAL A 146 13.10 1.13 4.51
C VAL A 146 13.13 1.83 5.86
N ARG A 147 13.33 3.15 5.84
CA ARG A 147 13.23 3.99 7.03
C ARG A 147 12.16 5.06 6.78
N VAL A 148 11.08 4.97 7.49
CA VAL A 148 9.98 5.94 7.43
C VAL A 148 9.67 6.42 8.85
N PRO A 149 10.48 7.36 9.41
CA PRO A 149 10.16 7.94 10.70
C PRO A 149 8.93 8.86 10.57
N ALA A 150 7.99 8.69 11.46
CA ALA A 150 6.86 9.58 11.61
C ALA A 150 6.90 10.23 13.01
N HIS A 151 6.77 11.53 13.05
CA HIS A 151 6.81 12.32 14.28
C HIS A 151 5.38 12.60 14.74
N CYS A 152 5.13 12.22 15.99
CA CYS A 152 3.91 12.52 16.73
C CYS A 152 4.35 12.88 18.17
N ASN A 153 3.60 12.59 19.20
CA ASN A 153 4.10 12.72 20.57
C ASN A 153 5.37 11.90 20.82
N THR A 154 5.46 10.76 20.17
CA THR A 154 6.68 9.96 20.06
C THR A 154 7.08 9.80 18.59
N THR A 155 8.29 9.30 18.32
CA THR A 155 8.75 9.01 16.96
C THR A 155 8.60 7.54 16.66
N ILE A 156 7.81 7.20 15.63
CA ILE A 156 7.62 5.85 15.12
C ILE A 156 8.66 5.57 14.03
N GLY A 157 9.05 4.31 13.87
CA GLY A 157 9.90 3.86 12.77
C GLY A 157 11.41 4.00 13.02
N LEU A 158 11.84 4.35 14.22
CA LEU A 158 13.23 4.29 14.61
C LEU A 158 13.65 2.86 14.98
N ARG A 159 14.87 2.47 14.61
CA ARG A 159 15.42 1.15 14.97
C ARG A 159 15.51 0.97 16.48
N GLY A 160 15.08 -0.19 16.96
CA GLY A 160 15.14 -0.54 18.39
C GLY A 160 14.09 0.16 19.25
N THR A 161 13.12 0.86 18.66
CA THR A 161 12.01 1.48 19.37
C THR A 161 10.69 0.80 19.06
N LEU A 162 9.81 0.77 20.05
CA LEU A 162 8.43 0.37 19.91
C LEU A 162 7.55 1.57 20.24
N ALA A 163 6.45 1.70 19.52
CA ALA A 163 5.42 2.68 19.77
C ALA A 163 4.07 1.98 19.89
N THR A 164 3.14 2.54 20.64
CA THR A 164 1.83 1.94 20.86
C THR A 164 0.77 2.55 19.94
N ARG A 165 -0.08 1.68 19.40
CA ARG A 165 -1.33 2.06 18.77
C ARG A 165 -2.48 1.74 19.72
N LEU A 166 -3.29 2.72 20.03
CA LEU A 166 -4.55 2.53 20.74
C LEU A 166 -5.70 2.39 19.73
N GLN A 167 -6.53 1.39 19.91
CA GLN A 167 -7.67 1.13 19.02
C GLN A 167 -8.96 0.97 19.86
N PRO A 168 -9.55 2.08 20.31
CA PRO A 168 -10.76 2.05 21.14
C PRO A 168 -11.96 1.73 20.22
N ASN A 169 -12.46 0.51 20.30
CA ASN A 169 -13.61 0.04 19.55
C ASN A 169 -14.80 -0.24 20.46
N HIS A 170 -16.00 -0.20 19.88
CA HIS A 170 -17.23 -0.59 20.56
C HIS A 170 -18.12 -1.40 19.61
N SER A 171 -18.79 -2.42 20.12
CA SER A 171 -19.57 -3.36 19.30
C SER A 171 -20.74 -2.74 18.54
N THR A 172 -21.15 -1.54 18.89
CA THR A 172 -22.23 -0.78 18.24
C THR A 172 -21.80 0.63 17.84
N ASP A 173 -20.49 0.90 17.79
CA ASP A 173 -19.90 2.22 17.52
C ASP A 173 -20.45 3.34 18.42
N ASN A 174 -20.88 3.01 19.66
CA ASN A 174 -21.35 4.01 20.60
C ASN A 174 -20.19 4.95 20.99
N VAL A 175 -20.37 6.24 20.74
CA VAL A 175 -19.32 7.26 20.88
C VAL A 175 -18.84 7.39 22.32
N GLU A 176 -19.75 7.31 23.30
CA GLU A 176 -19.41 7.36 24.73
C GLU A 176 -18.62 6.13 25.15
N GLY A 177 -19.00 4.94 24.67
CA GLY A 177 -18.28 3.69 24.91
C GLY A 177 -16.87 3.71 24.30
N ILE A 178 -16.73 4.19 23.07
CA ILE A 178 -15.44 4.41 22.41
C ILE A 178 -14.61 5.43 23.20
N THR A 179 -15.21 6.52 23.65
CA THR A 179 -14.53 7.57 24.45
C THR A 179 -14.03 7.01 25.78
N ALA A 180 -14.83 6.20 26.47
CA ALA A 180 -14.42 5.55 27.71
C ALA A 180 -13.20 4.61 27.48
N SER A 181 -13.25 3.79 26.43
CA SER A 181 -12.13 2.92 26.04
C SER A 181 -10.89 3.74 25.65
N LEU A 182 -11.07 4.88 24.98
CA LEU A 182 -9.99 5.81 24.65
C LEU A 182 -9.32 6.33 25.92
N PHE A 183 -10.07 6.82 26.89
CA PHE A 183 -9.51 7.33 28.16
C PHE A 183 -8.84 6.23 28.97
N GLU A 184 -9.39 5.03 29.00
CA GLU A 184 -8.76 3.89 29.66
C GLU A 184 -7.40 3.60 29.04
N GLY A 185 -7.32 3.47 27.69
CA GLY A 185 -6.07 3.22 27.00
C GLY A 185 -5.03 4.33 27.19
N LEU A 186 -5.43 5.58 27.12
CA LEU A 186 -4.56 6.74 27.39
C LEU A 186 -4.03 6.73 28.83
N SER A 187 -4.84 6.29 29.81
CA SER A 187 -4.41 6.19 31.21
C SER A 187 -3.30 5.16 31.43
N TYR A 188 -3.17 4.18 30.52
CA TYR A 188 -2.07 3.20 30.51
C TYR A 188 -0.87 3.65 29.70
N GLY A 189 -0.87 4.86 29.14
CA GLY A 189 0.19 5.37 28.29
C GLY A 189 0.17 4.79 26.87
N CYS A 190 -0.97 4.23 26.43
CA CYS A 190 -1.16 3.78 25.06
C CYS A 190 -1.65 4.92 24.16
N GLY A 191 -1.38 4.82 22.84
CA GLY A 191 -1.89 5.81 21.88
C GLY A 191 -1.01 7.04 21.71
N ASP A 192 0.18 7.04 22.29
CA ASP A 192 1.21 8.08 22.14
C ASP A 192 1.66 8.28 20.69
N ALA A 193 1.57 7.23 19.88
CA ALA A 193 1.93 7.25 18.47
C ALA A 193 0.71 7.36 17.55
N LEU A 194 -0.34 6.59 17.81
CA LEU A 194 -1.48 6.47 16.93
C LEU A 194 -2.74 6.05 17.69
N ILE A 195 -3.85 6.72 17.41
CA ILE A 195 -5.19 6.30 17.80
C ILE A 195 -5.92 5.90 16.51
N GLY A 196 -6.45 4.69 16.45
CA GLY A 196 -7.16 4.15 15.30
C GLY A 196 -8.55 3.68 15.64
N LEU A 197 -9.39 3.48 14.62
CA LEU A 197 -10.75 2.97 14.72
C LEU A 197 -10.98 1.86 13.71
N ASN A 198 -11.64 0.77 14.15
CA ASN A 198 -12.26 -0.21 13.28
C ASN A 198 -13.77 -0.16 13.51
N PRO A 199 -14.53 0.55 12.67
CA PRO A 199 -15.96 0.72 12.87
C PRO A 199 -16.72 -0.58 12.54
N VAL A 200 -17.85 -0.79 13.21
CA VAL A 200 -18.86 -1.78 12.83
C VAL A 200 -19.75 -1.22 11.71
N ASN A 201 -20.04 0.08 11.79
CA ASN A 201 -20.78 0.83 10.78
C ASN A 201 -19.86 1.87 10.13
N ASP A 202 -19.52 1.66 8.88
CA ASP A 202 -18.61 2.49 8.08
C ASP A 202 -19.29 3.64 7.32
N THR A 203 -20.49 4.06 7.74
CA THR A 203 -21.12 5.23 7.15
C THR A 203 -20.33 6.50 7.46
N VAL A 204 -20.35 7.44 6.53
CA VAL A 204 -19.65 8.74 6.66
C VAL A 204 -20.08 9.47 7.94
N SER A 205 -21.37 9.42 8.31
CA SER A 205 -21.87 10.08 9.53
C SER A 205 -21.30 9.46 10.79
N SER A 206 -21.34 8.13 10.92
CA SER A 206 -20.82 7.41 12.09
C SER A 206 -19.31 7.63 12.25
N LEU A 207 -18.54 7.45 11.18
CA LEU A 207 -17.10 7.69 11.19
C LEU A 207 -16.75 9.13 11.55
N SER A 208 -17.45 10.10 10.96
CA SER A 208 -17.19 11.52 11.23
C SER A 208 -17.45 11.89 12.69
N GLU A 209 -18.46 11.31 13.33
CA GLU A 209 -18.78 11.57 14.73
C GLU A 209 -17.67 11.06 15.66
N VAL A 210 -17.21 9.83 15.45
CA VAL A 210 -16.12 9.25 16.26
C VAL A 210 -14.80 9.98 16.03
N LEU A 211 -14.44 10.29 14.77
CA LEU A 211 -13.21 11.02 14.48
C LEU A 211 -13.18 12.43 15.04
N LYS A 212 -14.32 13.14 15.04
CA LYS A 212 -14.45 14.44 15.73
C LYS A 212 -14.24 14.31 17.23
N ARG A 213 -14.78 13.24 17.86
CA ARG A 213 -14.55 12.97 19.27
C ARG A 213 -13.06 12.71 19.56
N PHE A 214 -12.35 11.97 18.70
CA PHE A 214 -10.90 11.77 18.84
C PHE A 214 -10.14 13.09 18.74
N ASP A 215 -10.51 13.94 17.80
CA ASP A 215 -9.88 15.25 17.64
C ASP A 215 -10.15 16.17 18.84
N GLU A 216 -11.36 16.16 19.41
CA GLU A 216 -11.70 16.89 20.65
C GLU A 216 -10.83 16.44 21.82
N VAL A 217 -10.65 15.11 21.98
CA VAL A 217 -9.81 14.54 23.06
C VAL A 217 -8.35 14.91 22.84
N LYS A 218 -7.84 14.72 21.61
CA LYS A 218 -6.48 15.10 21.24
C LYS A 218 -6.17 16.56 21.59
N ASN A 219 -7.05 17.47 21.18
CA ASN A 219 -6.86 18.91 21.40
C ASN A 219 -7.00 19.30 22.89
N ARG A 220 -7.88 18.61 23.62
CA ARG A 220 -8.09 18.88 25.06
C ARG A 220 -6.92 18.44 25.92
N PHE A 221 -6.26 17.34 25.57
CA PHE A 221 -5.17 16.75 26.36
C PHE A 221 -3.78 17.00 25.73
N GLU A 222 -3.74 17.72 24.61
CA GLU A 222 -2.49 18.09 23.90
C GLU A 222 -1.64 16.86 23.54
N ILE A 223 -2.30 15.80 23.04
CA ILE A 223 -1.68 14.54 22.62
C ILE A 223 -1.68 14.37 21.09
#